data_ec784f3b998d05f8b35e1d2ef9e7b599
#
_entry.id   ec784f3b998d05f8b35e1d2ef9e7b599
#
_cell.length_a   1.000
_cell.length_b   1.000
_cell.length_c   1.000
_cell.angle_alpha   90.00
_cell.angle_beta   90.00
_cell.angle_gamma   90.00
#
_symmetry.space_group_name_H-M   'P 1'
#
loop_
_entity.id
_entity.type
_entity.pdbx_description
1 polymer ?
#
loop_
_entity_poly.entity_id
_entity_poly.type
_entity_poly.pdbx_seq_one_letter_code
_entity_poly.pdbx_strand_id
1 'polypeptide(L)'
;MQRLPAGVTIIRATGDLNSETSSQLATLVADELSREPAQVVLELSNLGSVDNAGVDALVSASGLAGEPDISFCLVASHAGPVVAALTEAGLTERFEVFPTVCAATGNR
;
A
#
# COMPACT_ATOMS: atom_id res chain seq x y z
N MET A 1 -4.50 9.15 -7.40
CA MET A 1 -5.20 7.85 -7.40
C MET A 1 -5.66 7.52 -8.81
N GLN A 2 -5.55 6.26 -9.18
CA GLN A 2 -5.90 5.79 -10.51
C GLN A 2 -6.74 4.52 -10.41
N ARG A 3 -7.83 4.45 -11.17
CA ARG A 3 -8.67 3.26 -11.25
C ARG A 3 -8.53 2.63 -12.63
N LEU A 4 -8.26 1.32 -12.63
CA LEU A 4 -8.10 0.56 -13.87
C LEU A 4 -9.38 -0.22 -14.18
N PRO A 5 -9.62 -0.57 -15.47
CA PRO A 5 -10.88 -1.23 -15.88
C PRO A 5 -11.17 -2.56 -15.18
N ALA A 6 -10.16 -3.29 -14.75
CA ALA A 6 -10.34 -4.60 -14.12
C ALA A 6 -10.75 -4.54 -12.66
N GLY A 7 -11.15 -3.37 -12.15
CA GLY A 7 -11.47 -3.20 -10.74
C GLY A 7 -10.25 -3.00 -9.85
N VAL A 8 -9.12 -2.63 -10.44
CA VAL A 8 -7.88 -2.36 -9.73
C VAL A 8 -7.79 -0.87 -9.42
N THR A 9 -7.53 -0.53 -8.16
CA THR A 9 -7.29 0.84 -7.73
C THR A 9 -5.83 1.00 -7.34
N ILE A 10 -5.18 2.01 -7.88
CA ILE A 10 -3.79 2.34 -7.56
C ILE A 10 -3.78 3.66 -6.79
N ILE A 11 -3.26 3.63 -5.57
CA ILE A 11 -3.11 4.81 -4.72
C ILE A 11 -1.62 5.10 -4.62
N ARG A 12 -1.21 6.29 -5.06
CA ARG A 12 0.19 6.70 -4.99
C ARG A 12 0.40 7.62 -3.81
N ALA A 13 1.50 7.39 -3.09
CA ALA A 13 1.93 8.26 -2.01
C ALA A 13 3.36 8.72 -2.29
N THR A 14 3.64 10.00 -2.00
CA THR A 14 4.95 10.59 -2.20
C THR A 14 5.35 11.37 -0.93
N GLY A 15 6.63 11.70 -0.82
CA GLY A 15 7.15 12.42 0.33
C GLY A 15 7.45 11.49 1.49
N ASP A 16 7.05 11.86 2.69
CA ASP A 16 7.29 11.07 3.90
C ASP A 16 5.99 10.47 4.42
N LEU A 17 6.03 9.21 4.82
CA LEU A 17 4.88 8.57 5.44
C LEU A 17 5.07 8.61 6.96
N ASN A 18 4.39 9.54 7.60
CA ASN A 18 4.49 9.81 9.05
C ASN A 18 3.08 9.88 9.66
N SER A 19 2.98 10.30 10.92
CA SER A 19 1.70 10.33 11.62
C SER A 19 0.66 11.23 10.95
N GLU A 20 1.09 12.29 10.28
CA GLU A 20 0.18 13.20 9.58
C GLU A 20 -0.29 12.63 8.24
N THR A 21 0.67 12.20 7.41
CA THR A 21 0.35 11.70 6.08
C THR A 21 -0.26 10.30 6.10
N SER A 22 0.07 9.49 7.11
CA SER A 22 -0.51 8.17 7.24
C SER A 22 -2.00 8.19 7.53
N SER A 23 -2.48 9.21 8.27
CA SER A 23 -3.92 9.40 8.48
C SER A 23 -4.65 9.67 7.17
N GLN A 24 -4.05 10.50 6.30
CA GLN A 24 -4.61 10.78 4.98
C GLN A 24 -4.65 9.52 4.11
N LEU A 25 -3.58 8.74 4.13
CA LEU A 25 -3.50 7.51 3.37
C LEU A 25 -4.53 6.50 3.87
N ALA A 26 -4.67 6.35 5.17
CA ALA A 26 -5.66 5.44 5.76
C ALA A 26 -7.08 5.80 5.35
N THR A 27 -7.42 7.09 5.32
CA THR A 27 -8.72 7.56 4.89
C THR A 27 -8.98 7.23 3.42
N LEU A 28 -7.99 7.47 2.55
CA LEU A 28 -8.11 7.13 1.13
C LEU A 28 -8.32 5.64 0.91
N VAL A 29 -7.56 4.82 1.61
CA VAL A 29 -7.68 3.37 1.49
C VAL A 29 -9.06 2.91 1.97
N ALA A 30 -9.52 3.40 3.12
CA ALA A 30 -10.83 3.04 3.65
C ALA A 30 -11.96 3.41 2.68
N ASP A 31 -11.89 4.62 2.09
CA ASP A 31 -12.85 5.07 1.10
C ASP A 31 -12.87 4.14 -0.12
N GLU A 32 -11.71 3.78 -0.63
CA GLU A 32 -11.64 2.91 -1.79
C GLU A 32 -12.14 1.50 -1.48
N LEU A 33 -11.80 0.96 -0.31
CA LEU A 33 -12.27 -0.36 0.08
C LEU A 33 -13.79 -0.43 0.20
N SER A 34 -14.43 0.68 0.57
CA SER A 34 -15.90 0.75 0.64
C SER A 34 -16.57 0.60 -0.72
N ARG A 35 -15.83 0.83 -1.80
CA ARG A 35 -16.32 0.65 -3.18
C ARG A 35 -16.12 -0.79 -3.68
N GLU A 36 -15.53 -1.64 -2.87
CA GLU A 36 -15.31 -3.06 -3.15
C GLU A 36 -14.53 -3.31 -4.45
N PRO A 37 -13.33 -2.71 -4.62
CA PRO A 37 -12.50 -3.02 -5.78
C PRO A 37 -12.01 -4.46 -5.73
N ALA A 38 -11.60 -5.00 -6.88
CA ALA A 38 -11.00 -6.34 -6.91
C ALA A 38 -9.61 -6.34 -6.28
N GLN A 39 -8.88 -5.24 -6.42
CA GLN A 39 -7.51 -5.14 -5.93
C GLN A 39 -7.18 -3.69 -5.59
N VAL A 40 -6.46 -3.46 -4.49
CA VAL A 40 -5.89 -2.16 -4.15
C VAL A 40 -4.37 -2.28 -4.17
N VAL A 41 -3.71 -1.40 -4.91
CA VAL A 41 -2.26 -1.32 -5.01
C VAL A 41 -1.83 0.01 -4.41
N LEU A 42 -0.96 -0.04 -3.40
CA LEU A 42 -0.33 1.16 -2.86
C LEU A 42 1.03 1.34 -3.54
N GLU A 43 1.15 2.36 -4.34
CA GLU A 43 2.38 2.68 -5.06
C GLU A 43 3.21 3.62 -4.19
N LEU A 44 4.25 3.08 -3.56
CA LEU A 44 5.04 3.74 -2.53
C LEU A 44 6.50 3.94 -2.93
N SER A 45 6.84 3.72 -4.20
CA SER A 45 8.23 3.77 -4.65
C SER A 45 8.84 5.17 -4.57
N ASN A 46 8.03 6.22 -4.45
CA ASN A 46 8.50 7.60 -4.37
C ASN A 46 8.50 8.16 -2.95
N LEU A 47 8.30 7.32 -1.93
CA LEU A 47 8.40 7.76 -0.55
C LEU A 47 9.86 7.97 -0.17
N GLY A 48 10.14 9.06 0.54
CA GLY A 48 11.47 9.35 1.05
C GLY A 48 11.74 8.71 2.41
N SER A 49 10.70 8.54 3.23
CA SER A 49 10.84 7.91 4.54
C SER A 49 9.50 7.32 4.99
N VAL A 50 9.59 6.33 5.90
CA VAL A 50 8.42 5.70 6.52
C VAL A 50 8.75 5.53 8.00
N ASP A 51 7.89 6.07 8.88
CA ASP A 51 8.07 5.89 10.33
C ASP A 51 7.09 4.84 10.88
N ASN A 52 7.08 4.67 12.20
CA ASN A 52 6.22 3.67 12.84
C ASN A 52 4.73 3.93 12.59
N ALA A 53 4.32 5.18 12.54
CA ALA A 53 2.93 5.51 12.24
C ALA A 53 2.57 5.12 10.81
N GLY A 54 3.52 5.27 9.87
CA GLY A 54 3.34 4.82 8.50
C GLY A 54 3.18 3.31 8.41
N VAL A 55 4.01 2.57 9.12
CA VAL A 55 3.91 1.11 9.17
C VAL A 55 2.55 0.69 9.75
N ASP A 56 2.11 1.33 10.83
CA ASP A 56 0.82 1.03 11.45
C ASP A 56 -0.33 1.28 10.48
N ALA A 57 -0.25 2.35 9.69
CA ALA A 57 -1.27 2.65 8.68
C ALA A 57 -1.35 1.55 7.61
N LEU A 58 -0.20 1.04 7.18
CA LEU A 58 -0.15 -0.05 6.20
C LEU A 58 -0.76 -1.34 6.77
N VAL A 59 -0.46 -1.65 8.02
CA VAL A 59 -1.03 -2.82 8.70
C VAL A 59 -2.55 -2.68 8.81
N SER A 60 -3.03 -1.51 9.22
CA SER A 60 -4.47 -1.25 9.33
C SER A 60 -5.18 -1.38 7.99
N ALA A 61 -4.57 -0.83 6.93
CA ALA A 61 -5.12 -0.94 5.57
C ALA A 61 -5.21 -2.40 5.11
N SER A 62 -4.17 -3.17 5.37
CA SER A 62 -4.16 -4.60 5.04
C SER A 62 -5.27 -5.36 5.78
N GLY A 63 -5.51 -5.03 7.05
CA GLY A 63 -6.58 -5.64 7.83
C GLY A 63 -7.96 -5.32 7.28
N LEU A 64 -8.17 -4.06 6.88
CA LEU A 64 -9.45 -3.64 6.29
C LEU A 64 -9.73 -4.34 4.97
N ALA A 65 -8.71 -4.58 4.15
CA ALA A 65 -8.88 -5.30 2.88
C ALA A 65 -9.15 -6.79 3.09
N GLY A 66 -8.69 -7.36 4.18
CA GLY A 66 -8.83 -8.78 4.46
C GLY A 66 -10.26 -9.22 4.67
N GLU A 67 -11.10 -8.41 5.31
CA GLU A 67 -12.50 -8.78 5.59
C GLU A 67 -13.32 -8.98 4.32
N PRO A 68 -13.32 -8.03 3.36
CA PRO A 68 -14.06 -8.22 2.11
C PRO A 68 -13.29 -9.05 1.06
N ASP A 69 -12.17 -9.63 1.44
CA ASP A 69 -11.36 -10.48 0.57
C ASP A 69 -10.82 -9.74 -0.67
N ILE A 70 -10.46 -8.48 -0.49
CA ILE A 70 -9.88 -7.65 -1.54
C ILE A 70 -8.36 -7.88 -1.56
N SER A 71 -7.80 -8.10 -2.74
CA SER A 71 -6.35 -8.22 -2.90
C SER A 71 -5.68 -6.89 -2.57
N PHE A 72 -4.67 -6.93 -1.72
CA PHE A 72 -3.96 -5.74 -1.27
C PHE A 72 -2.45 -5.98 -1.41
N CYS A 73 -1.79 -5.10 -2.15
CA CYS A 73 -0.35 -5.22 -2.35
C CYS A 73 0.33 -3.86 -2.38
N LEU A 74 1.64 -3.88 -2.23
CA LEU A 74 2.47 -2.68 -2.21
C LEU A 74 3.41 -2.70 -3.41
N VAL A 75 3.70 -1.53 -3.94
CA VAL A 75 4.76 -1.34 -4.94
C VAL A 75 5.84 -0.48 -4.32
N ALA A 76 7.04 -1.02 -4.21
CA ALA A 76 8.16 -0.32 -3.59
C ALA A 76 9.48 -0.93 -4.03
N SER A 77 10.55 -0.13 -3.98
CA SER A 77 11.89 -0.63 -4.23
C SER A 77 12.37 -1.49 -3.08
N HIS A 78 13.03 -2.60 -3.37
CA HIS A 78 13.61 -3.47 -2.34
C HIS A 78 14.68 -2.75 -1.51
N ALA A 79 15.31 -1.73 -2.07
CA ALA A 79 16.32 -0.93 -1.37
C ALA A 79 15.73 0.33 -0.73
N GLY A 80 14.41 0.54 -0.84
CA GLY A 80 13.77 1.74 -0.38
C GLY A 80 13.32 1.71 1.08
N PRO A 81 12.78 2.84 1.56
CA PRO A 81 12.41 2.97 2.97
C PRO A 81 11.24 2.09 3.40
N VAL A 82 10.35 1.73 2.47
CA VAL A 82 9.17 0.92 2.80
C VAL A 82 9.61 -0.48 3.22
N VAL A 83 10.44 -1.14 2.40
CA VAL A 83 10.92 -2.49 2.70
C VAL A 83 11.79 -2.48 3.94
N ALA A 84 12.63 -1.46 4.11
CA ALA A 84 13.45 -1.31 5.31
C ALA A 84 12.60 -1.23 6.57
N ALA A 85 11.54 -0.40 6.55
CA ALA A 85 10.65 -0.23 7.68
C ALA A 85 9.89 -1.53 8.01
N LEU A 86 9.41 -2.23 6.99
CA LEU A 86 8.71 -3.50 7.17
C LEU A 86 9.65 -4.58 7.73
N THR A 87 10.89 -4.59 7.27
CA THR A 87 11.90 -5.52 7.77
C THR A 87 12.19 -5.29 9.25
N GLU A 88 12.36 -4.03 9.65
CA GLU A 88 12.58 -3.68 11.06
C GLU A 88 11.41 -4.08 11.94
N ALA A 89 10.20 -3.95 11.43
CA ALA A 89 8.99 -4.29 12.18
C ALA A 89 8.67 -5.80 12.15
N GLY A 90 9.41 -6.59 11.36
CA GLY A 90 9.17 -8.03 11.24
C GLY A 90 7.92 -8.35 10.42
N LEU A 91 7.55 -7.49 9.48
CA LEU A 91 6.28 -7.59 8.75
C LEU A 91 6.45 -7.91 7.27
N THR A 92 7.64 -8.26 6.81
CA THR A 92 7.89 -8.48 5.39
C THR A 92 7.05 -9.61 4.81
N GLU A 93 6.70 -10.62 5.59
CA GLU A 93 5.89 -11.73 5.13
C GLU A 93 4.39 -11.41 5.11
N ARG A 94 3.98 -10.36 5.80
CA ARG A 94 2.58 -9.94 5.86
C ARG A 94 2.10 -9.25 4.59
N PHE A 95 3.03 -8.66 3.83
CA PHE A 95 2.69 -7.88 2.64
C PHE A 95 3.30 -8.48 1.39
N GLU A 96 2.55 -8.43 0.30
CA GLU A 96 3.10 -8.68 -1.02
C GLU A 96 3.67 -7.37 -1.53
N VAL A 97 4.97 -7.34 -1.78
CA VAL A 97 5.67 -6.16 -2.27
C VAL A 97 6.22 -6.47 -3.67
N PHE A 98 5.86 -5.63 -4.62
CA PHE A 98 6.28 -5.77 -6.01
C PHE A 98 7.13 -4.58 -6.43
N PRO A 99 8.08 -4.77 -7.36
CA PRO A 99 8.94 -3.67 -7.80
C PRO A 99 8.23 -2.67 -8.72
N THR A 100 7.16 -3.08 -9.40
CA THR A 100 6.42 -2.22 -10.34
C THR A 100 4.93 -2.49 -10.24
N VAL A 101 4.15 -1.51 -10.71
CA VAL A 101 2.69 -1.66 -10.80
C VAL A 101 2.32 -2.82 -11.72
N CYS A 102 3.03 -2.98 -12.83
CA CYS A 102 2.78 -4.08 -13.76
C CYS A 102 2.92 -5.45 -13.08
N ALA A 103 3.96 -5.62 -12.27
CA ALA A 103 4.16 -6.86 -11.52
C ALA A 103 3.03 -7.07 -10.50
N ALA A 104 2.61 -6.01 -9.81
CA ALA A 104 1.56 -6.08 -8.79
C ALA A 104 0.21 -6.47 -9.37
N THR A 105 -0.12 -5.95 -10.55
CA THR A 105 -1.41 -6.21 -11.19
C THR A 105 -1.40 -7.47 -12.06
N GLY A 106 -0.26 -8.12 -12.22
CA GLY A 106 -0.12 -9.26 -13.11
C GLY A 106 -0.20 -8.89 -14.59
N ASN A 107 -0.16 -7.62 -14.90
CA ASN A 107 -0.23 -7.10 -16.26
C ASN A 107 1.15 -7.14 -16.89
N ARG A 108 1.28 -7.74 -18.05
CA ARG A 108 2.57 -7.96 -18.72
C ARG A 108 2.66 -7.28 -20.06
#